data_eed959932c67487a66036899bbb71d3a
#
_entry.id   eed959932c67487a66036899bbb71d3a
#
_cell.length_a   1.000
_cell.length_b   1.000
_cell.length_c   1.000
_cell.angle_alpha   90.00
_cell.angle_beta   90.00
_cell.angle_gamma   90.00
#
_symmetry.space_group_name_H-M   'P 1'
#
loop_
_entity.id
_entity.type
_entity.pdbx_description
1 polymer ?
#
loop_
_entity_poly.entity_id
_entity_poly.type
_entity_poly.pdbx_seq_one_letter_code
_entity_poly.pdbx_strand_id
1 'polypeptide(L)'
;YPNAESHFRERKEGISQYIFIYCVKGKGWFSINGVTKNINENQFFILPAGIPHAYGSDETEPWTIYWIHFKGYNAQFCLEEQQVYPKNIIPGEHSRIEYRNQLFEKIYSTLGMGYSMEHLQYASMCLHYYMASLMYINIFRDDTFSENSTREKDLANSAIHFMRENIEKKIMVEDIAHELHLSTSYFSTQFQKSTGFTPIAYLNNLRIQEACQYLDFTDMKINQLCHKIGYDDAYYFSRIFTKIMGISPKEYKKRKKG
;
A
#
# COMPACT_ATOMS: atom_id res chain seq x y z
N TYR A 1 -2.07 -21.99 15.34
CA TYR A 1 -2.15 -22.68 16.65
C TYR A 1 -3.63 -22.87 16.96
N PRO A 2 -4.18 -24.07 16.76
CA PRO A 2 -5.59 -24.35 17.01
C PRO A 2 -5.83 -24.48 18.51
N ASN A 3 -6.94 -23.90 18.99
CA ASN A 3 -7.41 -23.98 20.38
C ASN A 3 -6.27 -23.80 21.40
N ALA A 4 -5.66 -22.60 21.38
CA ALA A 4 -4.69 -22.27 22.40
C ALA A 4 -5.39 -22.23 23.75
N GLU A 5 -5.45 -23.40 24.42
CA GLU A 5 -5.83 -23.49 25.83
C GLU A 5 -5.16 -22.34 26.58
N SER A 6 -5.80 -21.81 27.60
CA SER A 6 -5.45 -20.57 28.32
C SER A 6 -3.95 -20.25 28.27
N HIS A 7 -3.52 -19.64 27.18
CA HIS A 7 -2.14 -19.36 26.90
C HIS A 7 -1.88 -17.88 27.21
N PHE A 8 -1.02 -17.65 28.18
CA PHE A 8 -0.56 -16.33 28.58
C PHE A 8 0.92 -16.18 28.30
N ARG A 9 1.29 -15.07 27.71
CA ARG A 9 2.68 -14.66 27.51
C ARG A 9 2.88 -13.22 27.96
N GLU A 10 3.86 -13.02 28.85
CA GLU A 10 4.30 -11.70 29.26
C GLU A 10 5.78 -11.50 28.91
N ARG A 11 6.10 -10.32 28.40
CA ARG A 11 7.47 -9.91 28.08
C ARG A 11 7.74 -8.52 28.67
N LYS A 12 8.20 -8.50 29.90
CA LYS A 12 8.39 -7.26 30.69
C LYS A 12 9.41 -6.29 30.09
N GLU A 13 10.34 -6.78 29.30
CA GLU A 13 11.36 -5.96 28.62
C GLU A 13 11.13 -5.85 27.08
N GLY A 14 10.00 -6.41 26.62
CA GLY A 14 9.77 -6.54 25.19
C GLY A 14 10.68 -7.58 24.52
N ILE A 15 10.71 -7.60 23.21
CA ILE A 15 11.65 -8.39 22.38
C ILE A 15 12.08 -7.58 21.16
N SER A 16 13.22 -7.94 20.58
CA SER A 16 13.78 -7.25 19.40
C SER A 16 13.04 -7.49 18.08
N GLN A 17 11.88 -8.16 18.12
CA GLN A 17 11.08 -8.51 16.96
C GLN A 17 9.68 -7.90 17.10
N TYR A 18 9.05 -7.61 15.96
CA TYR A 18 7.63 -7.36 15.88
C TYR A 18 6.88 -8.68 15.94
N ILE A 19 5.68 -8.68 16.54
CA ILE A 19 4.82 -9.86 16.59
C ILE A 19 3.50 -9.51 15.93
N PHE A 20 3.20 -10.16 14.82
CA PHE A 20 1.89 -10.14 14.21
C PHE A 20 1.05 -11.28 14.81
N ILE A 21 -0.20 -10.97 15.19
CA ILE A 21 -1.18 -11.97 15.65
C ILE A 21 -2.51 -11.70 14.94
N TYR A 22 -3.04 -12.72 14.29
CA TYR A 22 -4.36 -12.73 13.68
C TYR A 22 -5.25 -13.77 14.36
N CYS A 23 -6.38 -13.32 14.92
CA CYS A 23 -7.39 -14.16 15.52
C CYS A 23 -8.32 -14.72 14.44
N VAL A 24 -8.13 -15.99 14.10
CA VAL A 24 -8.92 -16.70 13.08
C VAL A 24 -10.28 -17.08 13.62
N LYS A 25 -10.33 -17.47 14.92
CA LYS A 25 -11.55 -17.88 15.62
C LYS A 25 -11.37 -17.66 17.13
N GLY A 26 -12.47 -17.47 17.84
CA GLY A 26 -12.46 -17.27 19.29
C GLY A 26 -12.08 -15.86 19.70
N LYS A 27 -11.56 -15.70 20.92
CA LYS A 27 -11.23 -14.41 21.53
C LYS A 27 -9.92 -14.47 22.30
N GLY A 28 -9.33 -13.30 22.48
CA GLY A 28 -8.14 -13.12 23.31
C GLY A 28 -7.96 -11.66 23.69
N TRP A 29 -6.81 -11.34 24.21
CA TRP A 29 -6.46 -10.00 24.65
C TRP A 29 -4.96 -9.76 24.49
N PHE A 30 -4.57 -8.49 24.45
CA PHE A 30 -3.20 -8.06 24.57
C PHE A 30 -3.09 -6.80 25.43
N SER A 31 -1.93 -6.59 26.03
CA SER A 31 -1.63 -5.44 26.85
C SER A 31 -0.30 -4.82 26.41
N ILE A 32 -0.29 -3.49 26.24
CA ILE A 32 0.91 -2.69 25.93
C ILE A 32 0.90 -1.49 26.87
N ASN A 33 2.03 -1.23 27.53
CA ASN A 33 2.18 -0.11 28.47
C ASN A 33 1.07 -0.06 29.51
N GLY A 34 0.60 -1.22 29.99
CA GLY A 34 -0.48 -1.32 30.99
C GLY A 34 -1.89 -1.15 30.43
N VAL A 35 -2.06 -0.87 29.15
CA VAL A 35 -3.38 -0.77 28.50
C VAL A 35 -3.74 -2.10 27.87
N THR A 36 -4.80 -2.75 28.37
CA THR A 36 -5.31 -4.01 27.84
C THR A 36 -6.42 -3.77 26.82
N LYS A 37 -6.39 -4.52 25.73
CA LYS A 37 -7.39 -4.49 24.66
C LYS A 37 -7.80 -5.92 24.31
N ASN A 38 -9.09 -6.11 24.06
CA ASN A 38 -9.62 -7.40 23.60
C ASN A 38 -9.45 -7.52 22.09
N ILE A 39 -9.32 -8.75 21.63
CA ILE A 39 -9.30 -9.15 20.23
C ILE A 39 -10.35 -10.22 19.99
N ASN A 40 -11.08 -10.07 18.91
CA ASN A 40 -12.13 -10.99 18.48
C ASN A 40 -11.74 -11.67 17.17
N GLU A 41 -12.55 -12.63 16.78
CA GLU A 41 -12.47 -13.28 15.48
C GLU A 41 -12.38 -12.27 14.33
N ASN A 42 -11.57 -12.57 13.33
CA ASN A 42 -11.28 -11.72 12.17
C ASN A 42 -10.62 -10.37 12.51
N GLN A 43 -9.94 -10.30 13.63
CA GLN A 43 -9.10 -9.15 13.99
C GLN A 43 -7.63 -9.54 14.04
N PHE A 44 -6.77 -8.59 13.75
CA PHE A 44 -5.33 -8.71 13.93
C PHE A 44 -4.74 -7.50 14.62
N PHE A 45 -3.57 -7.66 15.18
CA PHE A 45 -2.74 -6.59 15.74
C PHE A 45 -1.26 -6.91 15.55
N ILE A 46 -0.43 -5.87 15.68
CA ILE A 46 1.01 -6.01 15.60
C ILE A 46 1.62 -5.40 16.86
N LEU A 47 2.34 -6.19 17.63
CA LEU A 47 3.11 -5.74 18.77
C LEU A 47 4.45 -5.18 18.31
N PRO A 48 4.82 -3.94 18.71
CA PRO A 48 6.09 -3.33 18.31
C PRO A 48 7.28 -3.99 18.99
N ALA A 49 8.42 -3.96 18.31
CA ALA A 49 9.68 -4.41 18.87
C ALA A 49 10.12 -3.50 20.04
N GLY A 50 10.76 -4.09 21.05
CA GLY A 50 11.34 -3.36 22.19
C GLY A 50 10.34 -2.83 23.22
N ILE A 51 9.04 -3.06 23.04
CA ILE A 51 8.01 -2.55 23.95
C ILE A 51 7.51 -3.66 24.86
N PRO A 52 7.42 -3.44 26.19
CA PRO A 52 6.79 -4.37 27.14
C PRO A 52 5.36 -4.69 26.74
N HIS A 53 5.04 -5.97 26.72
CA HIS A 53 3.72 -6.44 26.32
C HIS A 53 3.34 -7.77 26.94
N ALA A 54 2.04 -8.02 26.98
CA ALA A 54 1.48 -9.33 27.31
C ALA A 54 0.34 -9.65 26.35
N TYR A 55 0.04 -10.92 26.14
CA TYR A 55 -1.12 -11.37 25.41
C TYR A 55 -1.53 -12.77 25.84
N GLY A 56 -2.80 -13.09 25.64
CA GLY A 56 -3.36 -14.38 26.02
C GLY A 56 -4.70 -14.66 25.36
N SER A 57 -5.10 -15.92 25.41
CA SER A 57 -6.43 -16.35 24.99
C SER A 57 -7.48 -16.00 26.03
N ASP A 58 -8.73 -15.89 25.60
CA ASP A 58 -9.89 -15.87 26.49
C ASP A 58 -10.05 -17.26 27.17
N GLU A 59 -10.51 -17.25 28.40
CA GLU A 59 -10.69 -18.49 29.18
C GLU A 59 -11.89 -19.31 28.71
N THR A 60 -12.93 -18.68 28.22
CA THR A 60 -14.18 -19.29 27.80
C THR A 60 -14.27 -19.59 26.32
N GLU A 61 -13.69 -18.71 25.49
CA GLU A 61 -13.66 -18.85 24.04
C GLU A 61 -12.22 -18.72 23.53
N PRO A 62 -11.32 -19.66 23.82
CA PRO A 62 -9.92 -19.57 23.49
C PRO A 62 -9.71 -19.44 21.97
N TRP A 63 -8.81 -18.56 21.60
CA TRP A 63 -8.54 -18.22 20.21
C TRP A 63 -7.79 -19.30 19.43
N THR A 64 -8.05 -19.35 18.12
CA THR A 64 -7.19 -19.95 17.11
C THR A 64 -6.48 -18.83 16.38
N ILE A 65 -5.15 -18.85 16.36
CA ILE A 65 -4.37 -17.75 15.83
C ILE A 65 -3.34 -18.17 14.79
N TYR A 66 -3.10 -17.28 13.83
CA TYR A 66 -1.85 -17.18 13.09
C TYR A 66 -0.95 -16.15 13.78
N TRP A 67 0.31 -16.49 13.97
CA TRP A 67 1.27 -15.57 14.55
C TRP A 67 2.63 -15.65 13.85
N ILE A 68 3.29 -14.50 13.72
CA ILE A 68 4.57 -14.36 13.03
C ILE A 68 5.46 -13.42 13.84
N HIS A 69 6.67 -13.83 14.10
CA HIS A 69 7.75 -12.97 14.56
C HIS A 69 8.55 -12.50 13.35
N PHE A 70 8.71 -11.20 13.20
CA PHE A 70 9.45 -10.62 12.08
C PHE A 70 10.28 -9.41 12.51
N LYS A 71 11.29 -9.09 11.72
CA LYS A 71 12.13 -7.89 11.87
C LYS A 71 12.65 -7.45 10.51
N GLY A 72 13.11 -6.23 10.42
CA GLY A 72 13.70 -5.66 9.22
C GLY A 72 13.47 -4.16 9.14
N TYR A 73 14.16 -3.49 8.24
CA TYR A 73 14.07 -2.04 8.08
C TYR A 73 12.64 -1.56 7.81
N ASN A 74 11.89 -2.32 7.00
CA ASN A 74 10.52 -1.97 6.65
C ASN A 74 9.46 -2.40 7.68
N ALA A 75 9.84 -3.12 8.74
CA ALA A 75 8.88 -3.61 9.74
C ALA A 75 8.13 -2.47 10.47
N GLN A 76 8.80 -1.32 10.64
CA GLN A 76 8.19 -0.13 11.26
C GLN A 76 7.01 0.43 10.47
N PHE A 77 6.97 0.27 9.15
CA PHE A 77 5.87 0.74 8.30
C PHE A 77 4.61 -0.12 8.41
N CYS A 78 4.70 -1.29 9.08
CA CYS A 78 3.52 -2.10 9.39
C CYS A 78 2.73 -1.54 10.58
N LEU A 79 3.27 -0.56 11.30
CA LEU A 79 2.59 0.15 12.38
C LEU A 79 2.15 1.52 11.87
N GLU A 80 0.86 1.74 11.78
CA GLU A 80 0.28 3.06 11.62
C GLU A 80 0.18 3.70 12.98
N GLU A 81 0.90 4.80 13.22
CA GLU A 81 0.96 5.54 14.48
C GLU A 81 1.54 4.74 15.68
N GLN A 82 1.84 5.42 16.77
CA GLN A 82 2.43 4.84 17.99
C GLN A 82 1.44 3.99 18.83
N GLN A 83 0.21 3.82 18.37
CA GLN A 83 -0.82 3.10 19.11
C GLN A 83 -1.22 1.80 18.41
N VAL A 84 -1.14 0.70 19.15
CA VAL A 84 -1.59 -0.61 18.68
C VAL A 84 -3.08 -0.77 18.95
N TYR A 85 -3.86 -0.94 17.89
CA TYR A 85 -5.28 -1.25 17.95
C TYR A 85 -5.58 -2.53 17.19
N PRO A 86 -6.59 -3.31 17.62
CA PRO A 86 -7.13 -4.39 16.81
C PRO A 86 -7.67 -3.83 15.49
N LYS A 87 -7.20 -4.38 14.37
CA LYS A 87 -7.69 -4.04 13.03
C LYS A 87 -8.61 -5.13 12.52
N ASN A 88 -9.76 -4.75 11.97
CA ASN A 88 -10.74 -5.70 11.45
C ASN A 88 -10.37 -6.17 10.04
N ILE A 89 -10.43 -7.49 9.85
CA ILE A 89 -10.52 -8.09 8.53
C ILE A 89 -12.00 -8.37 8.30
N ILE A 90 -12.71 -7.47 7.60
CA ILE A 90 -14.14 -7.62 7.37
C ILE A 90 -14.36 -8.83 6.45
N PRO A 91 -14.99 -9.92 6.91
CA PRO A 91 -15.32 -11.05 6.07
C PRO A 91 -16.37 -10.66 5.02
N GLY A 92 -16.39 -11.33 3.90
CA GLY A 92 -17.34 -11.11 2.81
C GLY A 92 -16.87 -11.74 1.51
N GLU A 93 -17.72 -11.81 0.53
CA GLU A 93 -17.46 -12.48 -0.75
C GLU A 93 -16.20 -11.94 -1.47
N HIS A 94 -15.92 -10.64 -1.31
CA HIS A 94 -14.74 -9.99 -1.89
C HIS A 94 -13.55 -9.85 -0.92
N SER A 95 -13.63 -10.43 0.28
CA SER A 95 -12.58 -10.28 1.31
C SER A 95 -11.29 -11.03 1.00
N ARG A 96 -11.34 -12.02 0.09
CA ARG A 96 -10.24 -12.92 -0.28
C ARG A 96 -9.55 -13.57 0.93
N ILE A 97 -10.34 -13.87 1.99
CA ILE A 97 -9.82 -14.46 3.25
C ILE A 97 -9.12 -15.79 2.97
N GLU A 98 -9.72 -16.65 2.15
CA GLU A 98 -9.13 -17.95 1.82
C GLU A 98 -7.77 -17.79 1.13
N TYR A 99 -7.66 -16.87 0.18
CA TYR A 99 -6.40 -16.60 -0.48
C TYR A 99 -5.34 -16.04 0.49
N ARG A 100 -5.74 -15.20 1.44
CA ARG A 100 -4.85 -14.71 2.50
C ARG A 100 -4.38 -15.83 3.41
N ASN A 101 -5.27 -16.74 3.78
CA ASN A 101 -4.91 -17.93 4.56
C ASN A 101 -3.94 -18.83 3.79
N GLN A 102 -4.14 -19.04 2.49
CA GLN A 102 -3.19 -19.77 1.63
C GLN A 102 -1.81 -19.11 1.58
N LEU A 103 -1.73 -17.78 1.57
CA LEU A 103 -0.44 -17.06 1.67
C LEU A 103 0.27 -17.35 2.99
N PHE A 104 -0.47 -17.36 4.10
CA PHE A 104 0.08 -17.72 5.41
C PHE A 104 0.58 -19.16 5.43
N GLU A 105 -0.22 -20.10 4.98
CA GLU A 105 0.14 -21.52 4.90
C GLU A 105 1.36 -21.76 4.00
N LYS A 106 1.49 -20.96 2.94
CA LYS A 106 2.67 -21.01 2.06
C LYS A 106 3.94 -20.62 2.79
N ILE A 107 3.88 -19.56 3.61
CA ILE A 107 5.01 -19.13 4.45
C ILE A 107 5.35 -20.25 5.45
N TYR A 108 4.35 -20.75 6.15
CA TYR A 108 4.50 -21.77 7.17
C TYR A 108 5.10 -23.06 6.62
N SER A 109 4.54 -23.59 5.53
CA SER A 109 5.01 -24.82 4.89
C SER A 109 6.42 -24.68 4.34
N THR A 110 6.78 -23.51 3.75
CA THR A 110 8.13 -23.26 3.25
C THR A 110 9.17 -23.30 4.38
N LEU A 111 8.87 -22.66 5.52
CA LEU A 111 9.75 -22.70 6.68
C LEU A 111 9.79 -24.09 7.33
N GLY A 112 8.72 -24.87 7.23
CA GLY A 112 8.66 -26.26 7.65
C GLY A 112 9.57 -27.19 6.87
N MET A 113 9.92 -26.85 5.62
CA MET A 113 10.90 -27.60 4.81
C MET A 113 12.37 -27.34 5.22
N GLY A 114 12.61 -26.40 6.10
CA GLY A 114 13.94 -26.04 6.61
C GLY A 114 14.31 -24.58 6.33
N TYR A 115 15.41 -24.14 6.94
CA TYR A 115 15.87 -22.75 6.95
C TYR A 115 17.02 -22.49 5.96
N SER A 116 16.96 -23.08 4.76
CA SER A 116 17.91 -22.71 3.71
C SER A 116 17.75 -21.24 3.33
N MET A 117 18.78 -20.63 2.76
CA MET A 117 18.73 -19.23 2.33
C MET A 117 17.59 -19.01 1.32
N GLU A 118 17.37 -19.96 0.42
CA GLU A 118 16.29 -19.93 -0.56
C GLU A 118 14.90 -19.94 0.11
N HIS A 119 14.68 -20.85 1.09
CA HIS A 119 13.42 -20.89 1.83
C HIS A 119 13.17 -19.62 2.64
N LEU A 120 14.20 -19.07 3.27
CA LEU A 120 14.09 -17.83 4.04
C LEU A 120 13.78 -16.63 3.14
N GLN A 121 14.43 -16.52 1.98
CA GLN A 121 14.17 -15.45 1.02
C GLN A 121 12.76 -15.55 0.46
N TYR A 122 12.34 -16.75 0.03
CA TYR A 122 10.99 -16.97 -0.48
C TYR A 122 9.92 -16.66 0.57
N ALA A 123 10.05 -17.20 1.77
CA ALA A 123 9.12 -16.93 2.88
C ALA A 123 9.05 -15.43 3.22
N SER A 124 10.19 -14.73 3.19
CA SER A 124 10.25 -13.28 3.41
C SER A 124 9.49 -12.49 2.34
N MET A 125 9.62 -12.84 1.06
CA MET A 125 8.86 -12.19 -0.03
C MET A 125 7.36 -12.46 0.10
N CYS A 126 6.98 -13.70 0.44
CA CYS A 126 5.58 -14.04 0.70
C CYS A 126 5.03 -13.27 1.92
N LEU A 127 5.84 -13.08 2.97
CA LEU A 127 5.47 -12.29 4.14
C LEU A 127 5.17 -10.84 3.78
N HIS A 128 5.97 -10.20 2.93
CA HIS A 128 5.68 -8.83 2.47
C HIS A 128 4.31 -8.75 1.78
N TYR A 129 3.98 -9.71 0.92
CA TYR A 129 2.69 -9.74 0.25
C TYR A 129 1.54 -10.04 1.22
N TYR A 130 1.74 -10.96 2.16
CA TYR A 130 0.79 -11.25 3.22
C TYR A 130 0.49 -9.99 4.07
N MET A 131 1.51 -9.28 4.51
CA MET A 131 1.36 -8.03 5.26
C MET A 131 0.66 -6.95 4.43
N ALA A 132 1.02 -6.80 3.15
CA ALA A 132 0.34 -5.87 2.25
C ALA A 132 -1.15 -6.18 2.12
N SER A 133 -1.55 -7.46 2.09
CA SER A 133 -2.96 -7.88 2.04
C SER A 133 -3.79 -7.46 3.25
N LEU A 134 -3.14 -7.19 4.37
CA LEU A 134 -3.75 -6.75 5.63
C LEU A 134 -3.71 -5.24 5.80
N MET A 135 -2.56 -4.62 5.47
CA MET A 135 -2.36 -3.18 5.62
C MET A 135 -3.15 -2.38 4.58
N TYR A 136 -3.24 -2.90 3.37
CA TYR A 136 -3.91 -2.27 2.23
C TYR A 136 -5.14 -3.08 1.79
N ILE A 137 -6.01 -3.37 2.77
CA ILE A 137 -7.14 -4.27 2.59
C ILE A 137 -8.05 -3.87 1.43
N ASN A 138 -8.25 -2.57 1.20
CA ASN A 138 -9.06 -2.06 0.12
C ASN A 138 -8.44 -2.28 -1.27
N ILE A 139 -7.11 -2.29 -1.38
CA ILE A 139 -6.40 -2.60 -2.63
C ILE A 139 -6.40 -4.11 -2.87
N PHE A 140 -6.26 -4.88 -1.80
CA PHE A 140 -6.20 -6.34 -1.87
C PHE A 140 -7.56 -6.97 -2.22
N ARG A 141 -8.67 -6.35 -1.80
CA ARG A 141 -10.01 -6.73 -2.21
C ARG A 141 -10.19 -6.40 -3.69
N ASP A 142 -10.78 -7.30 -4.46
CA ASP A 142 -11.28 -6.98 -5.79
C ASP A 142 -12.57 -6.14 -5.65
N ASP A 143 -12.46 -4.96 -5.05
CA ASP A 143 -13.57 -4.05 -4.83
C ASP A 143 -13.92 -3.28 -6.12
N THR A 144 -14.41 -4.01 -7.10
CA THR A 144 -15.25 -3.41 -8.16
C THR A 144 -16.68 -3.11 -7.65
N PHE A 145 -17.02 -3.44 -6.39
CA PHE A 145 -18.41 -3.48 -5.90
C PHE A 145 -18.72 -2.78 -4.56
N SER A 146 -17.86 -1.95 -4.01
CA SER A 146 -18.23 -1.15 -2.84
C SER A 146 -18.80 0.21 -3.26
N GLU A 147 -20.13 0.36 -3.24
CA GLU A 147 -20.87 1.55 -3.75
C GLU A 147 -20.45 2.90 -3.13
N ASN A 148 -19.86 2.96 -1.95
CA ASN A 148 -19.48 4.21 -1.30
C ASN A 148 -18.00 4.57 -1.36
N SER A 149 -17.08 3.59 -1.48
CA SER A 149 -15.67 3.87 -1.83
C SER A 149 -15.50 4.00 -3.35
N THR A 150 -16.43 3.50 -4.11
CA THR A 150 -16.50 3.45 -5.57
C THR A 150 -16.52 4.86 -6.16
N ARG A 151 -17.33 5.77 -5.64
CA ARG A 151 -17.48 7.12 -6.24
C ARG A 151 -16.21 7.97 -6.19
N GLU A 152 -15.47 7.96 -5.05
CA GLU A 152 -14.24 8.76 -4.92
C GLU A 152 -13.08 8.13 -5.73
N LYS A 153 -12.97 6.80 -5.74
CA LYS A 153 -11.97 6.06 -6.53
C LYS A 153 -12.31 6.06 -8.02
N ASP A 154 -13.57 5.91 -8.37
CA ASP A 154 -14.04 5.99 -9.75
C ASP A 154 -13.78 7.38 -10.33
N LEU A 155 -13.98 8.44 -9.54
CA LEU A 155 -13.67 9.81 -9.94
C LEU A 155 -12.16 9.96 -10.25
N ALA A 156 -11.29 9.49 -9.36
CA ALA A 156 -9.85 9.58 -9.58
C ALA A 156 -9.42 8.71 -10.77
N ASN A 157 -9.92 7.50 -10.89
CA ASN A 157 -9.61 6.59 -12.00
C ASN A 157 -10.10 7.13 -13.32
N SER A 158 -11.33 7.66 -13.39
CA SER A 158 -11.89 8.29 -14.60
C SER A 158 -11.10 9.52 -15.01
N ALA A 159 -10.69 10.36 -14.03
CA ALA A 159 -9.83 11.50 -14.29
C ALA A 159 -8.45 11.08 -14.83
N ILE A 160 -7.83 10.06 -14.24
CA ILE A 160 -6.53 9.52 -14.68
C ILE A 160 -6.65 8.93 -16.09
N HIS A 161 -7.73 8.23 -16.37
CA HIS A 161 -8.00 7.69 -17.72
C HIS A 161 -8.11 8.82 -18.75
N PHE A 162 -8.92 9.84 -18.48
CA PHE A 162 -9.04 11.02 -19.33
C PHE A 162 -7.69 11.74 -19.53
N MET A 163 -6.90 11.90 -18.45
CA MET A 163 -5.55 12.50 -18.54
C MET A 163 -4.64 11.68 -19.47
N ARG A 164 -4.67 10.35 -19.38
CA ARG A 164 -3.86 9.45 -20.23
C ARG A 164 -4.25 9.51 -21.70
N GLU A 165 -5.54 9.48 -22.00
CA GLU A 165 -6.05 9.56 -23.38
C GLU A 165 -5.77 10.92 -24.04
N ASN A 166 -5.63 11.96 -23.22
CA ASN A 166 -5.39 13.32 -23.72
C ASN A 166 -4.02 13.88 -23.37
N ILE A 167 -3.04 13.01 -23.06
CA ILE A 167 -1.73 13.39 -22.53
C ILE A 167 -0.95 14.32 -23.49
N GLU A 168 -1.16 14.13 -24.80
CA GLU A 168 -0.55 14.91 -25.88
C GLU A 168 -1.21 16.27 -26.08
N LYS A 169 -2.41 16.47 -25.54
CA LYS A 169 -3.18 17.70 -25.71
C LYS A 169 -2.91 18.65 -24.53
N LYS A 170 -3.14 19.93 -24.79
CA LYS A 170 -3.19 20.92 -23.72
C LYS A 170 -4.52 20.78 -22.99
N ILE A 171 -4.54 20.07 -21.89
CA ILE A 171 -5.70 19.94 -21.01
C ILE A 171 -5.50 20.75 -19.74
N MET A 172 -6.56 21.40 -19.29
CA MET A 172 -6.63 22.14 -18.04
C MET A 172 -7.43 21.38 -17.00
N VAL A 173 -7.39 21.81 -15.75
CA VAL A 173 -8.17 21.16 -14.68
C VAL A 173 -9.66 21.26 -14.94
N GLU A 174 -10.07 22.39 -15.54
CA GLU A 174 -11.44 22.67 -15.94
C GLU A 174 -11.96 21.65 -16.97
N ASP A 175 -11.12 21.25 -17.93
CA ASP A 175 -11.50 20.26 -18.96
C ASP A 175 -11.78 18.89 -18.33
N ILE A 176 -10.93 18.49 -17.36
CA ILE A 176 -11.10 17.21 -16.63
C ILE A 176 -12.38 17.26 -15.79
N ALA A 177 -12.58 18.35 -15.06
CA ALA A 177 -13.77 18.53 -14.23
C ALA A 177 -15.05 18.52 -15.07
N HIS A 178 -15.04 19.20 -16.22
CA HIS A 178 -16.16 19.24 -17.16
C HIS A 178 -16.49 17.85 -17.71
N GLU A 179 -15.48 17.08 -18.12
CA GLU A 179 -15.67 15.68 -18.59
C GLU A 179 -16.36 14.82 -17.53
N LEU A 180 -16.03 15.04 -16.26
CA LEU A 180 -16.62 14.31 -15.14
C LEU A 180 -17.93 14.93 -14.62
N HIS A 181 -18.46 15.96 -15.28
CA HIS A 181 -19.65 16.71 -14.86
C HIS A 181 -19.57 17.27 -13.44
N LEU A 182 -18.38 17.77 -13.04
CA LEU A 182 -18.09 18.30 -11.70
C LEU A 182 -17.65 19.77 -11.77
N SER A 183 -17.81 20.49 -10.67
CA SER A 183 -17.13 21.76 -10.52
C SER A 183 -15.62 21.54 -10.31
N THR A 184 -14.79 22.43 -10.84
CA THR A 184 -13.32 22.39 -10.75
C THR A 184 -12.83 22.32 -9.30
N SER A 185 -13.48 23.06 -8.40
CA SER A 185 -13.13 23.07 -6.97
C SER A 185 -13.42 21.73 -6.30
N TYR A 186 -14.60 21.18 -6.51
CA TYR A 186 -14.97 19.87 -5.96
C TYR A 186 -14.07 18.76 -6.51
N PHE A 187 -13.89 18.71 -7.82
CA PHE A 187 -12.97 17.76 -8.48
C PHE A 187 -11.57 17.82 -7.89
N SER A 188 -10.97 19.02 -7.82
CA SER A 188 -9.60 19.19 -7.32
C SER A 188 -9.44 18.70 -5.88
N THR A 189 -10.41 18.99 -5.02
CA THR A 189 -10.40 18.57 -3.62
C THR A 189 -10.51 17.04 -3.49
N GLN A 190 -11.46 16.42 -4.20
CA GLN A 190 -11.65 14.96 -4.15
C GLN A 190 -10.49 14.20 -4.77
N PHE A 191 -9.99 14.69 -5.89
CA PHE A 191 -8.83 14.09 -6.57
C PHE A 191 -7.59 14.12 -5.68
N GLN A 192 -7.31 15.26 -5.03
CA GLN A 192 -6.18 15.39 -4.11
C GLN A 192 -6.35 14.49 -2.88
N LYS A 193 -7.55 14.38 -2.35
CA LYS A 193 -7.85 13.47 -1.22
C LYS A 193 -7.61 12.01 -1.59
N SER A 194 -7.99 11.60 -2.81
CA SER A 194 -7.86 10.22 -3.27
C SER A 194 -6.44 9.84 -3.71
N THR A 195 -5.71 10.78 -4.34
CA THR A 195 -4.41 10.49 -4.97
C THR A 195 -3.20 11.04 -4.20
N GLY A 196 -3.43 11.95 -3.26
CA GLY A 196 -2.35 12.71 -2.58
C GLY A 196 -1.75 13.84 -3.41
N PHE A 197 -2.15 14.01 -4.68
CA PHE A 197 -1.63 15.00 -5.61
C PHE A 197 -2.72 15.94 -6.12
N THR A 198 -2.37 17.20 -6.38
CA THR A 198 -3.27 18.06 -7.17
C THR A 198 -3.38 17.51 -8.60
N PRO A 199 -4.52 17.74 -9.31
CA PRO A 199 -4.69 17.27 -10.70
C PRO A 199 -3.55 17.66 -11.63
N ILE A 200 -3.08 18.91 -11.57
CA ILE A 200 -1.96 19.39 -12.39
C ILE A 200 -0.65 18.71 -12.02
N ALA A 201 -0.37 18.49 -10.73
CA ALA A 201 0.84 17.78 -10.31
C ALA A 201 0.82 16.33 -10.81
N TYR A 202 -0.34 15.67 -10.75
CA TYR A 202 -0.51 14.31 -11.25
C TYR A 202 -0.33 14.23 -12.77
N LEU A 203 -0.97 15.13 -13.54
CA LEU A 203 -0.82 15.22 -14.98
C LEU A 203 0.64 15.47 -15.39
N ASN A 204 1.34 16.36 -14.68
CA ASN A 204 2.77 16.58 -14.92
C ASN A 204 3.58 15.31 -14.67
N ASN A 205 3.30 14.55 -13.60
CA ASN A 205 3.98 13.28 -13.37
C ASN A 205 3.74 12.28 -14.51
N LEU A 206 2.51 12.12 -14.99
CA LEU A 206 2.20 11.27 -16.14
C LEU A 206 2.97 11.69 -17.39
N ARG A 207 2.98 12.98 -17.71
CA ARG A 207 3.71 13.53 -18.87
C ARG A 207 5.22 13.30 -18.77
N ILE A 208 5.80 13.43 -17.57
CA ILE A 208 7.23 13.19 -17.38
C ILE A 208 7.56 11.71 -17.49
N GLN A 209 6.69 10.80 -16.98
CA GLN A 209 6.86 9.37 -17.20
C GLN A 209 6.86 9.01 -18.68
N GLU A 210 5.92 9.57 -19.45
CA GLU A 210 5.85 9.37 -20.90
C GLU A 210 7.08 9.97 -21.60
N ALA A 211 7.53 11.16 -21.16
CA ALA A 211 8.76 11.75 -21.67
C ALA A 211 9.98 10.86 -21.46
N CYS A 212 10.11 10.23 -20.31
CA CYS A 212 11.20 9.29 -20.04
C CYS A 212 11.16 8.10 -21.03
N GLN A 213 10.00 7.54 -21.31
CA GLN A 213 9.86 6.47 -22.28
C GLN A 213 10.34 6.90 -23.68
N TYR A 214 9.89 8.07 -24.17
CA TYR A 214 10.38 8.57 -25.45
C TYR A 214 11.89 8.84 -25.46
N LEU A 215 12.44 9.40 -24.38
CA LEU A 215 13.90 9.62 -24.26
C LEU A 215 14.68 8.32 -24.19
N ASP A 216 14.06 7.26 -23.66
CA ASP A 216 14.66 5.95 -23.51
C ASP A 216 14.66 5.15 -24.81
N PHE A 217 13.58 5.20 -25.56
CA PHE A 217 13.36 4.31 -26.69
C PHE A 217 13.42 4.99 -28.07
N THR A 218 13.58 6.33 -28.13
CA THR A 218 13.64 7.08 -29.38
C THR A 218 14.79 8.08 -29.42
N ASP A 219 15.14 8.53 -30.63
CA ASP A 219 16.09 9.62 -30.83
C ASP A 219 15.42 11.00 -30.91
N MET A 220 14.15 11.10 -30.51
CA MET A 220 13.36 12.33 -30.59
C MET A 220 14.09 13.51 -29.94
N LYS A 221 14.08 14.67 -30.59
CA LYS A 221 14.64 15.91 -30.04
C LYS A 221 13.75 16.42 -28.89
N ILE A 222 14.36 17.05 -27.87
CA ILE A 222 13.66 17.53 -26.67
C ILE A 222 12.52 18.50 -27.04
N ASN A 223 12.69 19.37 -28.02
CA ASN A 223 11.63 20.28 -28.46
C ASN A 223 10.45 19.54 -29.10
N GLN A 224 10.71 18.51 -29.89
CA GLN A 224 9.66 17.65 -30.47
C GLN A 224 8.93 16.87 -29.38
N LEU A 225 9.68 16.31 -28.43
CA LEU A 225 9.15 15.61 -27.29
C LEU A 225 8.23 16.51 -26.45
N CYS A 226 8.66 17.75 -26.18
CA CYS A 226 7.89 18.72 -25.43
C CYS A 226 6.45 18.85 -25.98
N HIS A 227 6.32 19.08 -27.29
CA HIS A 227 5.02 19.20 -27.95
C HIS A 227 4.25 17.86 -27.97
N LYS A 228 4.95 16.73 -28.16
CA LYS A 228 4.35 15.39 -28.19
C LYS A 228 3.66 15.02 -26.88
N ILE A 229 4.15 15.53 -25.75
CA ILE A 229 3.59 15.25 -24.42
C ILE A 229 2.74 16.41 -23.86
N GLY A 230 2.26 17.30 -24.74
CA GLY A 230 1.29 18.34 -24.41
C GLY A 230 1.83 19.57 -23.68
N TYR A 231 3.13 19.90 -23.84
CA TYR A 231 3.70 21.17 -23.41
C TYR A 231 3.96 22.11 -24.61
N ASP A 232 3.55 23.35 -24.49
CA ASP A 232 3.81 24.38 -25.51
C ASP A 232 5.20 25.00 -25.37
N ASP A 233 5.77 24.99 -24.16
CA ASP A 233 7.02 25.64 -23.81
C ASP A 233 8.07 24.63 -23.33
N ALA A 234 9.17 24.55 -24.08
CA ALA A 234 10.29 23.67 -23.79
C ALA A 234 11.07 24.06 -22.51
N TYR A 235 11.06 25.34 -22.13
CA TYR A 235 11.66 25.80 -20.86
C TYR A 235 10.84 25.37 -19.69
N TYR A 236 9.52 25.52 -19.77
CA TYR A 236 8.59 25.05 -18.72
C TYR A 236 8.68 23.55 -18.58
N PHE A 237 8.63 22.80 -19.68
CA PHE A 237 8.85 21.35 -19.68
C PHE A 237 10.15 20.97 -18.98
N SER A 238 11.29 21.57 -19.38
CA SER A 238 12.59 21.23 -18.81
C SER A 238 12.66 21.51 -17.31
N ARG A 239 12.01 22.57 -16.84
CA ARG A 239 11.92 22.92 -15.42
C ARG A 239 11.09 21.88 -14.64
N ILE A 240 9.94 21.48 -15.17
CA ILE A 240 9.09 20.45 -14.55
C ILE A 240 9.80 19.10 -14.55
N PHE A 241 10.42 18.71 -15.66
CA PHE A 241 11.20 17.49 -15.77
C PHE A 241 12.31 17.45 -14.72
N THR A 242 13.09 18.51 -14.60
CA THR A 242 14.19 18.61 -13.62
C THR A 242 13.66 18.57 -12.19
N LYS A 243 12.52 19.21 -11.92
CA LYS A 243 11.89 19.18 -10.58
C LYS A 243 11.47 17.76 -10.18
N ILE A 244 10.96 16.97 -11.12
CA ILE A 244 10.47 15.61 -10.85
C ILE A 244 11.61 14.59 -10.88
N MET A 245 12.51 14.66 -11.86
CA MET A 245 13.55 13.67 -12.09
C MET A 245 14.90 13.99 -11.43
N GLY A 246 15.07 15.20 -10.88
CA GLY A 246 16.32 15.66 -10.27
C GLY A 246 17.43 16.03 -11.26
N ILE A 247 17.25 15.77 -12.57
CA ILE A 247 18.21 16.07 -13.64
C ILE A 247 17.49 16.60 -14.86
N SER A 248 18.20 17.33 -15.73
CA SER A 248 17.60 17.88 -16.94
C SER A 248 17.27 16.80 -17.99
N PRO A 249 16.29 17.02 -18.90
CA PRO A 249 15.99 16.10 -20.00
C PRO A 249 17.22 15.78 -20.86
N LYS A 250 18.10 16.77 -21.05
CA LYS A 250 19.35 16.61 -21.82
C LYS A 250 20.35 15.69 -21.13
N GLU A 251 20.50 15.82 -19.81
CA GLU A 251 21.35 14.95 -18.98
C GLU A 251 20.76 13.54 -18.90
N TYR A 252 19.45 13.43 -18.73
CA TYR A 252 18.75 12.15 -18.72
C TYR A 252 19.02 11.37 -20.01
N LYS A 253 18.83 12.02 -21.17
CA LYS A 253 19.08 11.42 -22.50
C LYS A 253 20.53 10.99 -22.70
N LYS A 254 21.51 11.74 -22.13
CA LYS A 254 22.93 11.39 -22.22
C LYS A 254 23.33 10.16 -21.41
N ARG A 255 22.72 9.96 -20.22
CA ARG A 255 23.06 8.84 -19.30
C ARG A 255 22.78 7.47 -19.89
N LYS A 256 21.89 7.37 -20.87
CA LYS A 256 21.51 6.08 -21.50
C LYS A 256 22.31 5.72 -22.75
N LYS A 257 23.16 6.60 -23.22
CA LYS A 257 24.02 6.34 -24.38
C LYS A 257 25.45 5.91 -24.00
N GLY A 258 25.64 5.58 -22.70
CA GLY A 258 26.90 5.08 -22.16
C GLY A 258 26.88 3.61 -21.83
#